data_20e7d211ff251c16f04cae7265c6a51e
#
_entry.id   20e7d211ff251c16f04cae7265c6a51e
#
_cell.length_a   1.000
_cell.length_b   1.000
_cell.length_c   1.000
_cell.angle_alpha   90.00
_cell.angle_beta   90.00
_cell.angle_gamma   90.00
#
_symmetry.space_group_name_H-M   'P 1'
#
loop_
_entity.id
_entity.type
_entity.pdbx_description
1 polymer ?
#
loop_
_entity_poly.entity_id
_entity_poly.type
_entity_poly.pdbx_seq_one_letter_code
_entity_poly.pdbx_strand_id
1 'polypeptide(L)'
;MEKLEISSCRTSDSTGYDRVWAQIDMDAVLFNMESMRANIREDVKIVAVLKTNGYGHGAAAIMKEMEKLSYVWGYAAATFEEAKELRENGAKKPILLLGYVFPYCYRELARLEIRPSCFREDMLEELSAAAEKEGKPVLIHIALDTGMGRIGIRPDDEGLSFVRKAMNTPGLIVEGMFTHFAKADEEDHGPTHTQIALYTGFRDRIRKELELEIPLCHCSNSAGIIEFPEANMNLVRAGITLYGLWPSSEVSRTIVPLRPVMTLYSRIVYIKDAGPGVSVSYGGTYTTSAEKTRIATIPVGYGDGYPRSLSGKGYVLICGKKAPILGRVCMDQTMVDITHIPEAREGSLVTLIGRDGGESITMEQLGDLSGRFNYELACDINPRVPRVICGGTLG
;
A
#
# COMPACT_ATOMS: atom_id res chain seq x y z
N MET A 1 -27.11 12.54 -15.18
CA MET A 1 -26.46 11.21 -15.39
C MET A 1 -25.47 11.39 -16.54
N GLU A 2 -24.30 11.92 -16.21
CA GLU A 2 -23.21 12.02 -17.17
C GLU A 2 -22.58 10.63 -17.30
N LYS A 3 -22.50 10.16 -18.53
CA LYS A 3 -21.71 9.01 -18.90
C LYS A 3 -20.25 9.34 -18.59
N LEU A 4 -19.71 8.77 -17.50
CA LEU A 4 -18.27 8.70 -17.28
C LEU A 4 -17.69 7.88 -18.45
N GLU A 5 -17.22 8.57 -19.48
CA GLU A 5 -16.33 7.98 -20.47
C GLU A 5 -15.07 7.53 -19.72
N ILE A 6 -14.94 6.23 -19.59
CA ILE A 6 -13.70 5.60 -19.12
C ILE A 6 -12.65 6.00 -20.14
N SER A 7 -11.71 6.87 -19.71
CA SER A 7 -10.52 7.19 -20.44
C SER A 7 -9.94 5.87 -20.97
N SER A 8 -9.93 5.71 -22.31
CA SER A 8 -9.47 4.51 -22.98
C SER A 8 -7.94 4.45 -22.85
N CYS A 9 -7.46 3.92 -21.74
CA CYS A 9 -6.09 3.42 -21.69
C CYS A 9 -6.04 2.25 -22.68
N ARG A 10 -5.57 2.53 -23.89
CA ARG A 10 -5.57 1.57 -24.99
C ARG A 10 -4.67 0.41 -24.63
N THR A 11 -5.27 -0.76 -24.42
CA THR A 11 -4.59 -2.04 -24.30
C THR A 11 -4.11 -2.59 -25.65
N SER A 12 -4.09 -1.78 -26.68
CA SER A 12 -3.58 -2.14 -27.99
C SER A 12 -2.25 -1.44 -28.20
N ASP A 13 -1.26 -2.19 -28.34
CA ASP A 13 0.03 -2.04 -28.96
C ASP A 13 1.20 -2.35 -28.01
N SER A 14 1.62 -3.62 -28.12
CA SER A 14 3.02 -4.06 -27.94
C SER A 14 3.80 -3.46 -26.75
N THR A 15 3.30 -3.62 -25.53
CA THR A 15 4.13 -3.35 -24.36
C THR A 15 5.15 -4.45 -24.08
N GLY A 16 5.10 -5.60 -24.80
CA GLY A 16 5.93 -6.77 -24.53
C GLY A 16 5.53 -7.56 -23.27
N TYR A 17 4.39 -7.22 -22.63
CA TYR A 17 3.93 -7.82 -21.37
C TYR A 17 2.71 -8.74 -21.56
N ASP A 18 2.78 -9.64 -22.52
CA ASP A 18 1.60 -10.45 -22.89
C ASP A 18 1.26 -11.56 -21.89
N ARG A 19 2.19 -11.97 -21.01
CA ARG A 19 1.95 -13.06 -20.06
C ARG A 19 1.03 -12.65 -18.90
N VAL A 20 1.48 -11.75 -18.07
CA VAL A 20 0.76 -11.14 -16.94
C VAL A 20 1.38 -9.78 -16.66
N TRP A 21 0.55 -8.78 -16.36
CA TRP A 21 1.02 -7.44 -16.01
C TRP A 21 0.03 -6.73 -15.09
N ALA A 22 0.54 -5.86 -14.23
CA ALA A 22 -0.23 -4.96 -13.41
C ALA A 22 -0.23 -3.56 -14.06
N GLN A 23 -1.37 -3.11 -14.51
CA GLN A 23 -1.57 -1.74 -14.99
C GLN A 23 -1.79 -0.84 -13.78
N ILE A 24 -1.02 0.24 -13.69
CA ILE A 24 -1.05 1.21 -12.58
C ILE A 24 -1.54 2.55 -13.11
N ASP A 25 -2.73 2.94 -12.67
CA ASP A 25 -3.41 4.16 -13.10
C ASP A 25 -2.98 5.35 -12.22
N MET A 26 -2.14 6.24 -12.78
CA MET A 26 -1.67 7.43 -12.07
C MET A 26 -2.74 8.50 -11.92
N ASP A 27 -3.74 8.55 -12.79
CA ASP A 27 -4.87 9.46 -12.62
C ASP A 27 -5.71 9.05 -11.40
N ALA A 28 -5.84 7.74 -11.16
CA ALA A 28 -6.47 7.23 -9.95
C ALA A 28 -5.65 7.57 -8.69
N VAL A 29 -4.31 7.46 -8.74
CA VAL A 29 -3.42 7.88 -7.64
C VAL A 29 -3.63 9.35 -7.31
N LEU A 30 -3.60 10.23 -8.31
CA LEU A 30 -3.80 11.67 -8.14
C LEU A 30 -5.22 11.98 -7.60
N PHE A 31 -6.24 11.31 -8.14
CA PHE A 31 -7.61 11.45 -7.65
C PHE A 31 -7.73 11.08 -6.17
N ASN A 32 -7.13 9.97 -5.75
CA ASN A 32 -7.16 9.52 -4.36
C ASN A 32 -6.44 10.51 -3.44
N MET A 33 -5.31 11.06 -3.87
CA MET A 33 -4.59 12.09 -3.12
C MET A 33 -5.41 13.38 -2.96
N GLU A 34 -6.04 13.86 -4.02
CA GLU A 34 -6.92 15.04 -3.96
C GLU A 34 -8.15 14.78 -3.08
N SER A 35 -8.73 13.60 -3.15
CA SER A 35 -9.87 13.22 -2.27
C SER A 35 -9.49 13.25 -0.80
N MET A 36 -8.32 12.72 -0.44
CA MET A 36 -7.79 12.80 0.94
C MET A 36 -7.44 14.24 1.32
N ARG A 37 -6.85 15.00 0.39
CA ARG A 37 -6.51 16.41 0.59
C ARG A 37 -7.76 17.26 0.89
N ALA A 38 -8.85 16.99 0.22
CA ALA A 38 -10.13 17.69 0.43
C ALA A 38 -10.77 17.37 1.80
N ASN A 39 -10.41 16.25 2.42
CA ASN A 39 -10.96 15.81 3.72
C ASN A 39 -10.11 16.26 4.93
N ILE A 40 -9.02 16.97 4.74
CA ILE A 40 -8.16 17.49 5.80
C ILE A 40 -8.07 19.01 5.73
N ARG A 41 -7.68 19.66 6.86
CA ARG A 41 -7.48 21.11 6.87
C ARG A 41 -6.38 21.53 5.90
N GLU A 42 -6.45 22.77 5.42
CA GLU A 42 -5.52 23.32 4.43
C GLU A 42 -4.06 23.39 4.89
N ASP A 43 -3.84 23.59 6.19
CA ASP A 43 -2.51 23.65 6.82
C ASP A 43 -1.87 22.26 7.01
N VAL A 44 -2.65 21.18 6.97
CA VAL A 44 -2.16 19.82 7.16
C VAL A 44 -1.48 19.30 5.90
N LYS A 45 -0.29 18.69 6.06
CA LYS A 45 0.45 18.04 4.97
C LYS A 45 0.26 16.54 4.97
N ILE A 46 0.54 15.91 3.83
CA ILE A 46 0.39 14.47 3.64
C ILE A 46 1.76 13.82 3.46
N VAL A 47 1.99 12.73 4.19
CA VAL A 47 3.06 11.76 3.93
C VAL A 47 2.50 10.66 3.03
N ALA A 48 3.05 10.48 1.85
CA ALA A 48 2.72 9.33 0.99
C ALA A 48 3.50 8.10 1.47
N VAL A 49 2.79 7.07 1.91
CA VAL A 49 3.42 5.84 2.42
C VAL A 49 3.69 4.89 1.25
N LEU A 50 4.98 4.71 0.94
CA LEU A 50 5.45 3.99 -0.24
C LEU A 50 6.18 2.67 0.07
N LYS A 51 6.12 2.20 1.32
CA LYS A 51 6.73 0.92 1.73
C LYS A 51 6.23 -0.25 0.90
N THR A 52 7.00 -1.36 0.88
CA THR A 52 6.70 -2.59 0.13
C THR A 52 6.47 -2.29 -1.36
N ASN A 53 7.41 -1.51 -1.94
CA ASN A 53 7.32 -1.04 -3.33
C ASN A 53 5.98 -0.36 -3.65
N GLY A 54 5.54 0.57 -2.77
CA GLY A 54 4.24 1.22 -2.90
C GLY A 54 3.08 0.23 -2.80
N TYR A 55 3.09 -0.63 -1.77
CA TYR A 55 2.09 -1.72 -1.62
C TYR A 55 1.94 -2.53 -2.92
N GLY A 56 3.07 -2.86 -3.54
CA GLY A 56 3.11 -3.61 -4.79
C GLY A 56 2.79 -2.81 -6.06
N HIS A 57 2.52 -1.51 -5.98
CA HIS A 57 2.10 -0.69 -7.13
C HIS A 57 3.26 -0.01 -7.88
N GLY A 58 4.49 -0.03 -7.33
CA GLY A 58 5.64 0.63 -7.94
C GLY A 58 5.95 2.00 -7.31
N ALA A 59 6.69 2.00 -6.19
CA ALA A 59 6.98 3.18 -5.38
C ALA A 59 7.64 4.32 -6.14
N ALA A 60 8.62 4.01 -7.00
CA ALA A 60 9.38 5.02 -7.73
C ALA A 60 8.53 5.85 -8.71
N ALA A 61 7.59 5.21 -9.41
CA ALA A 61 6.70 5.91 -10.35
C ALA A 61 5.71 6.81 -9.60
N ILE A 62 5.10 6.31 -8.52
CA ILE A 62 4.19 7.08 -7.68
C ILE A 62 4.92 8.25 -7.02
N MET A 63 6.12 8.04 -6.50
CA MET A 63 6.95 9.08 -5.91
C MET A 63 7.17 10.26 -6.87
N LYS A 64 7.47 10.00 -8.14
CA LYS A 64 7.69 11.05 -9.15
C LYS A 64 6.47 11.94 -9.37
N GLU A 65 5.25 11.40 -9.31
CA GLU A 65 4.02 12.19 -9.34
C GLU A 65 3.83 13.00 -8.05
N MET A 66 4.08 12.37 -6.90
CA MET A 66 3.92 13.02 -5.59
C MET A 66 4.93 14.16 -5.36
N GLU A 67 6.12 14.13 -5.99
CA GLU A 67 7.10 15.23 -5.91
C GLU A 67 6.52 16.58 -6.37
N LYS A 68 5.58 16.56 -7.30
CA LYS A 68 4.96 17.76 -7.88
C LYS A 68 3.91 18.41 -6.97
N LEU A 69 3.40 17.68 -5.99
CA LEU A 69 2.29 18.14 -5.14
C LEU A 69 2.81 18.91 -3.92
N SER A 70 2.46 20.19 -3.81
CA SER A 70 2.95 21.08 -2.75
C SER A 70 2.45 20.71 -1.34
N TYR A 71 1.31 20.02 -1.24
CA TYR A 71 0.75 19.54 0.01
C TYR A 71 1.34 18.21 0.48
N VAL A 72 2.11 17.51 -0.35
CA VAL A 72 2.87 16.33 0.06
C VAL A 72 4.15 16.79 0.76
N TRP A 73 4.26 16.50 2.06
CA TRP A 73 5.44 16.78 2.85
C TRP A 73 6.60 15.89 2.43
N GLY A 74 6.32 14.61 2.23
CA GLY A 74 7.36 13.63 1.90
C GLY A 74 6.80 12.21 1.83
N TYR A 75 7.69 11.26 2.01
CA TYR A 75 7.42 9.82 1.86
C TYR A 75 7.65 9.07 3.16
N ALA A 76 7.02 7.90 3.30
CA ALA A 76 7.35 6.98 4.37
C ALA A 76 7.66 5.59 3.80
N ALA A 77 8.74 5.00 4.28
CA ALA A 77 9.19 3.65 3.99
C ALA A 77 9.28 2.81 5.27
N ALA A 78 9.41 1.49 5.15
CA ALA A 78 9.55 0.59 6.29
C ALA A 78 11.02 0.26 6.56
N THR A 79 11.85 0.17 5.52
CA THR A 79 13.26 -0.22 5.61
C THR A 79 14.17 0.86 5.03
N PHE A 80 15.45 0.79 5.41
CA PHE A 80 16.44 1.70 4.87
C PHE A 80 16.64 1.51 3.36
N GLU A 81 16.59 0.28 2.88
CA GLU A 81 16.76 -0.07 1.48
C GLU A 81 15.66 0.57 0.61
N GLU A 82 14.40 0.52 1.07
CA GLU A 82 13.28 1.19 0.38
C GLU A 82 13.48 2.72 0.32
N ALA A 83 13.89 3.32 1.43
CA ALA A 83 14.15 4.76 1.49
C ALA A 83 15.33 5.18 0.60
N LYS A 84 16.40 4.36 0.55
CA LYS A 84 17.55 4.55 -0.33
C LYS A 84 17.13 4.46 -1.80
N GLU A 85 16.34 3.46 -2.17
CA GLU A 85 15.80 3.30 -3.53
C GLU A 85 14.98 4.53 -3.95
N LEU A 86 14.15 5.08 -3.08
CA LEU A 86 13.43 6.33 -3.37
C LEU A 86 14.39 7.49 -3.64
N ARG A 87 15.45 7.65 -2.82
CA ARG A 87 16.48 8.68 -3.06
C ARG A 87 17.19 8.50 -4.39
N GLU A 88 17.61 7.27 -4.70
CA GLU A 88 18.28 6.93 -5.96
C GLU A 88 17.40 7.16 -7.18
N ASN A 89 16.06 7.02 -7.04
CA ASN A 89 15.08 7.35 -8.07
C ASN A 89 14.70 8.84 -8.12
N GLY A 90 15.35 9.71 -7.33
CA GLY A 90 15.24 11.16 -7.44
C GLY A 90 14.31 11.83 -6.44
N ALA A 91 13.89 11.14 -5.36
CA ALA A 91 13.13 11.77 -4.29
C ALA A 91 13.91 12.93 -3.66
N LYS A 92 13.30 14.13 -3.62
CA LYS A 92 13.88 15.35 -3.01
C LYS A 92 13.20 15.68 -1.69
N LYS A 93 11.91 15.38 -1.56
CA LYS A 93 11.15 15.60 -0.33
C LYS A 93 11.67 14.71 0.81
N PRO A 94 11.33 15.02 2.09
CA PRO A 94 11.69 14.18 3.23
C PRO A 94 11.27 12.71 3.06
N ILE A 95 12.08 11.80 3.64
CA ILE A 95 11.72 10.37 3.72
C ILE A 95 11.79 9.96 5.17
N LEU A 96 10.68 9.44 5.71
CA LEU A 96 10.53 8.95 7.07
C LEU A 96 10.56 7.42 7.08
N LEU A 97 11.40 6.83 7.93
CA LEU A 97 11.38 5.40 8.22
C LEU A 97 10.45 5.12 9.40
N LEU A 98 9.39 4.35 9.15
CA LEU A 98 8.35 4.05 10.16
C LEU A 98 8.71 2.89 11.09
N GLY A 99 9.76 2.13 10.76
CA GLY A 99 10.24 0.97 11.51
C GLY A 99 11.59 1.20 12.18
N TYR A 100 12.10 0.15 12.83
CA TYR A 100 13.46 0.11 13.35
C TYR A 100 14.47 0.09 12.22
N VAL A 101 15.57 0.81 12.40
CA VAL A 101 16.71 0.84 11.48
C VAL A 101 17.95 0.32 12.20
N PHE A 102 18.68 -0.56 11.57
CA PHE A 102 19.89 -1.14 12.15
C PHE A 102 21.08 -0.18 12.05
N PRO A 103 22.01 -0.20 13.03
CA PRO A 103 23.13 0.75 13.13
C PRO A 103 24.05 0.79 11.91
N TYR A 104 24.20 -0.32 11.19
CA TYR A 104 25.04 -0.37 9.98
C TYR A 104 24.58 0.61 8.88
N CYS A 105 23.31 1.05 8.92
CA CYS A 105 22.75 2.02 7.96
C CYS A 105 22.90 3.48 8.39
N TYR A 106 23.17 3.77 9.67
CA TYR A 106 23.02 5.12 10.23
C TYR A 106 23.88 6.17 9.55
N ARG A 107 25.10 5.82 9.20
CA ARG A 107 25.97 6.75 8.47
C ARG A 107 25.40 7.11 7.09
N GLU A 108 24.96 6.11 6.33
CA GLU A 108 24.37 6.36 5.01
C GLU A 108 23.00 7.04 5.10
N LEU A 109 22.21 6.72 6.12
CA LEU A 109 20.97 7.39 6.47
C LEU A 109 21.19 8.89 6.70
N ALA A 110 22.20 9.26 7.49
CA ALA A 110 22.57 10.67 7.72
C ALA A 110 22.99 11.35 6.41
N ARG A 111 23.84 10.70 5.60
CA ARG A 111 24.30 11.21 4.30
C ARG A 111 23.14 11.46 3.34
N LEU A 112 22.15 10.57 3.29
CA LEU A 112 20.97 10.64 2.41
C LEU A 112 19.83 11.49 3.01
N GLU A 113 20.03 12.07 4.19
CA GLU A 113 19.03 12.90 4.87
C GLU A 113 17.67 12.17 5.03
N ILE A 114 17.71 10.90 5.45
CA ILE A 114 16.56 10.09 5.76
C ILE A 114 16.24 10.24 7.24
N ARG A 115 14.95 10.36 7.61
CA ARG A 115 14.46 10.55 8.97
C ARG A 115 14.17 9.22 9.62
N PRO A 116 14.91 8.77 10.64
CA PRO A 116 14.57 7.56 11.39
C PRO A 116 13.49 7.83 12.43
N SER A 117 12.69 6.80 12.73
CA SER A 117 11.87 6.75 13.94
C SER A 117 12.72 6.34 15.12
N CYS A 118 12.76 7.14 16.18
CA CYS A 118 13.55 6.90 17.37
C CYS A 118 12.66 6.57 18.58
N PHE A 119 13.04 5.51 19.31
CA PHE A 119 12.31 5.01 20.48
C PHE A 119 13.17 4.18 21.44
N ARG A 120 14.52 4.19 21.27
CA ARG A 120 15.49 3.52 22.13
C ARG A 120 16.69 4.44 22.35
N GLU A 121 17.28 4.38 23.52
CA GLU A 121 18.40 5.26 23.87
C GLU A 121 19.68 4.99 23.07
N ASP A 122 19.97 3.71 22.81
CA ASP A 122 21.11 3.31 21.98
C ASP A 122 21.04 3.86 20.55
N MET A 123 19.82 4.00 20.00
CA MET A 123 19.63 4.65 18.70
C MET A 123 20.09 6.12 18.72
N LEU A 124 19.83 6.85 19.81
CA LEU A 124 20.21 8.25 19.92
C LEU A 124 21.74 8.40 19.90
N GLU A 125 22.45 7.57 20.67
CA GLU A 125 23.91 7.60 20.77
C GLU A 125 24.58 7.26 19.42
N GLU A 126 24.12 6.21 18.76
CA GLU A 126 24.68 5.76 17.48
C GLU A 126 24.33 6.72 16.32
N LEU A 127 23.13 7.30 16.30
CA LEU A 127 22.75 8.32 15.31
C LEU A 127 23.54 9.63 15.51
N SER A 128 23.81 10.01 16.76
CA SER A 128 24.69 11.14 17.08
C SER A 128 26.10 10.93 16.52
N ALA A 129 26.67 9.75 16.74
CA ALA A 129 27.98 9.40 16.17
C ALA A 129 27.97 9.40 14.63
N ALA A 130 26.88 9.02 14.01
CA ALA A 130 26.72 9.09 12.56
C ALA A 130 26.62 10.53 12.05
N ALA A 131 25.87 11.37 12.75
CA ALA A 131 25.72 12.80 12.46
C ALA A 131 27.09 13.52 12.53
N GLU A 132 27.88 13.23 13.57
CA GLU A 132 29.24 13.78 13.72
C GLU A 132 30.14 13.39 12.56
N LYS A 133 30.17 12.10 12.19
CA LYS A 133 31.00 11.59 11.08
C LYS A 133 30.63 12.18 9.72
N GLU A 134 29.35 12.45 9.47
CA GLU A 134 28.90 13.04 8.21
C GLU A 134 28.88 14.59 8.24
N GLY A 135 29.12 15.20 9.40
CA GLY A 135 29.09 16.66 9.57
C GLY A 135 27.71 17.28 9.31
N LYS A 136 26.64 16.51 9.49
CA LYS A 136 25.25 16.91 9.25
C LYS A 136 24.35 16.44 10.39
N PRO A 137 23.38 17.26 10.85
CA PRO A 137 22.43 16.80 11.84
C PRO A 137 21.49 15.74 11.25
N VAL A 138 21.08 14.78 12.08
CA VAL A 138 20.04 13.81 11.76
C VAL A 138 18.71 14.31 12.34
N LEU A 139 17.72 14.52 11.48
CA LEU A 139 16.37 14.85 11.89
C LEU A 139 15.64 13.55 12.26
N ILE A 140 15.09 13.49 13.46
CA ILE A 140 14.44 12.29 13.98
C ILE A 140 12.97 12.53 14.25
N HIS A 141 12.14 11.48 14.10
CA HIS A 141 10.78 11.45 14.62
C HIS A 141 10.68 10.48 15.80
N ILE A 142 10.15 10.96 16.92
CA ILE A 142 9.93 10.11 18.09
C ILE A 142 8.69 9.25 17.85
N ALA A 143 8.84 7.93 17.93
CA ALA A 143 7.70 7.02 17.90
C ALA A 143 7.14 6.87 19.32
N LEU A 144 5.82 7.11 19.47
CA LEU A 144 5.07 7.00 20.71
C LEU A 144 4.12 5.80 20.64
N ASP A 145 4.19 4.89 21.60
CA ASP A 145 3.23 3.81 21.74
C ASP A 145 2.06 4.24 22.65
N THR A 146 0.94 4.52 22.03
CA THR A 146 -0.31 4.86 22.73
C THR A 146 -1.30 3.71 22.79
N GLY A 147 -0.91 2.51 22.31
CA GLY A 147 -1.78 1.33 22.35
C GLY A 147 -1.67 0.39 21.16
N MET A 148 -0.74 0.61 20.22
CA MET A 148 -0.45 -0.34 19.14
C MET A 148 0.36 -1.53 19.64
N GLY A 149 1.21 -1.35 20.69
CA GLY A 149 2.01 -2.42 21.27
C GLY A 149 3.10 -2.97 20.37
N ARG A 150 3.62 -2.17 19.44
CA ARG A 150 4.61 -2.62 18.44
C ARG A 150 6.00 -2.02 18.62
N ILE A 151 6.10 -0.72 18.57
CA ILE A 151 7.30 0.09 18.81
C ILE A 151 6.87 1.44 19.38
N GLY A 152 7.77 2.10 20.08
CA GLY A 152 7.56 3.45 20.61
C GLY A 152 7.87 3.55 22.09
N ILE A 153 8.18 4.75 22.55
CA ILE A 153 8.24 5.08 23.98
C ILE A 153 6.82 5.20 24.54
N ARG A 154 6.66 4.97 25.85
CA ARG A 154 5.37 5.19 26.51
C ARG A 154 5.11 6.67 26.80
N PRO A 155 3.86 7.13 26.88
CA PRO A 155 3.50 8.50 27.24
C PRO A 155 3.53 8.72 28.78
N ASP A 156 4.65 8.40 29.40
CA ASP A 156 4.90 8.43 30.85
C ASP A 156 6.19 9.19 31.19
N ASP A 157 6.68 9.08 32.45
CA ASP A 157 7.88 9.79 32.89
C ASP A 157 9.16 9.25 32.24
N GLU A 158 9.23 7.97 31.93
CA GLU A 158 10.36 7.37 31.21
C GLU A 158 10.40 7.89 29.77
N GLY A 159 9.23 7.95 29.12
CA GLY A 159 9.11 8.54 27.79
C GLY A 159 9.50 10.01 27.76
N LEU A 160 9.11 10.79 28.79
CA LEU A 160 9.50 12.20 28.88
C LEU A 160 11.03 12.36 29.07
N SER A 161 11.64 11.47 29.86
CA SER A 161 13.10 11.41 30.03
C SER A 161 13.80 11.08 28.72
N PHE A 162 13.26 10.17 27.92
CA PHE A 162 13.76 9.85 26.58
C PHE A 162 13.72 11.09 25.67
N VAL A 163 12.59 11.80 25.62
CA VAL A 163 12.46 13.04 24.82
C VAL A 163 13.51 14.07 25.24
N ARG A 164 13.68 14.28 26.55
CA ARG A 164 14.72 15.17 27.10
C ARG A 164 16.14 14.74 26.67
N LYS A 165 16.43 13.43 26.69
CA LYS A 165 17.72 12.90 26.21
C LYS A 165 17.87 13.19 24.71
N ALA A 166 16.86 12.92 23.91
CA ALA A 166 16.89 13.14 22.45
C ALA A 166 17.17 14.61 22.09
N MET A 167 16.51 15.56 22.79
CA MET A 167 16.74 17.01 22.59
C MET A 167 18.18 17.44 22.87
N ASN A 168 18.82 16.81 23.85
CA ASN A 168 20.16 17.18 24.30
C ASN A 168 21.27 16.33 23.65
N THR A 169 20.93 15.40 22.76
CA THR A 169 21.90 14.54 22.06
C THR A 169 22.53 15.33 20.90
N PRO A 170 23.84 15.57 20.90
CA PRO A 170 24.50 16.36 19.87
C PRO A 170 24.27 15.77 18.47
N GLY A 171 24.06 16.63 17.48
CA GLY A 171 23.85 16.22 16.10
C GLY A 171 22.46 15.65 15.80
N LEU A 172 21.55 15.58 16.78
CA LEU A 172 20.15 15.19 16.54
C LEU A 172 19.23 16.40 16.65
N ILE A 173 18.18 16.39 15.83
CA ILE A 173 17.09 17.37 15.86
C ILE A 173 15.77 16.61 15.93
N VAL A 174 14.99 16.84 16.99
CA VAL A 174 13.63 16.29 17.11
C VAL A 174 12.72 17.06 16.16
N GLU A 175 12.56 16.57 14.94
CA GLU A 175 11.71 17.17 13.91
C GLU A 175 10.24 16.82 14.10
N GLY A 176 9.96 15.60 14.58
CA GLY A 176 8.58 15.15 14.70
C GLY A 176 8.31 14.13 15.80
N MET A 177 7.02 13.89 16.05
CA MET A 177 6.53 12.83 16.91
C MET A 177 5.28 12.19 16.32
N PHE A 178 5.15 10.88 16.43
CA PHE A 178 3.98 10.18 15.91
C PHE A 178 3.55 8.99 16.77
N THR A 179 2.29 8.62 16.60
CA THR A 179 1.76 7.32 17.04
C THR A 179 1.14 6.57 15.87
N HIS A 180 0.73 5.32 16.09
CA HIS A 180 -0.03 4.54 15.12
C HIS A 180 -1.29 3.96 15.76
N PHE A 181 -2.42 4.18 15.12
CA PHE A 181 -3.69 3.66 15.59
C PHE A 181 -3.79 2.16 15.36
N ALA A 182 -4.24 1.43 16.38
CA ALA A 182 -4.41 -0.01 16.34
C ALA A 182 -5.74 -0.42 15.72
N LYS A 183 -6.79 0.42 15.90
CA LYS A 183 -8.20 0.10 15.64
C LYS A 183 -8.97 1.24 14.97
N ALA A 184 -8.30 2.12 14.24
CA ALA A 184 -8.98 3.24 13.59
C ALA A 184 -9.87 2.82 12.40
N ASP A 185 -9.78 1.57 11.97
CA ASP A 185 -10.54 0.94 10.89
C ASP A 185 -11.64 -0.03 11.40
N GLU A 186 -11.88 -0.06 12.72
CA GLU A 186 -12.96 -0.81 13.36
C GLU A 186 -14.15 0.13 13.70
N GLU A 187 -15.36 -0.40 13.81
CA GLU A 187 -16.58 0.33 14.17
C GLU A 187 -16.51 0.92 15.60
N ASP A 188 -15.82 0.24 16.53
CA ASP A 188 -15.59 0.77 17.88
C ASP A 188 -14.47 1.80 17.88
N HIS A 189 -14.82 3.06 17.87
CA HIS A 189 -13.90 4.21 17.91
C HIS A 189 -13.31 4.50 19.30
N GLY A 190 -13.80 3.89 20.39
CA GLY A 190 -13.34 4.13 21.77
C GLY A 190 -11.85 3.97 21.97
N PRO A 191 -11.22 2.86 21.51
CA PRO A 191 -9.77 2.67 21.60
C PRO A 191 -8.97 3.75 20.88
N THR A 192 -9.43 4.19 19.71
CA THR A 192 -8.75 5.24 18.93
C THR A 192 -8.82 6.60 19.62
N HIS A 193 -9.97 6.98 20.16
CA HIS A 193 -10.08 8.20 20.98
C HIS A 193 -9.17 8.16 22.22
N THR A 194 -9.01 7.00 22.86
CA THR A 194 -8.05 6.80 23.95
C THR A 194 -6.61 7.06 23.48
N GLN A 195 -6.22 6.53 22.32
CA GLN A 195 -4.90 6.77 21.74
C GLN A 195 -4.67 8.25 21.40
N ILE A 196 -5.68 8.93 20.87
CA ILE A 196 -5.62 10.38 20.58
C ILE A 196 -5.42 11.18 21.89
N ALA A 197 -6.17 10.86 22.95
CA ALA A 197 -6.05 11.53 24.24
C ALA A 197 -4.66 11.33 24.88
N LEU A 198 -4.11 10.10 24.83
CA LEU A 198 -2.77 9.81 25.30
C LEU A 198 -1.70 10.59 24.52
N TYR A 199 -1.82 10.62 23.19
CA TYR A 199 -0.89 11.34 22.33
C TYR A 199 -0.90 12.85 22.62
N THR A 200 -2.08 13.46 22.65
CA THR A 200 -2.24 14.92 22.86
C THR A 200 -1.81 15.32 24.25
N GLY A 201 -2.19 14.54 25.27
CA GLY A 201 -1.76 14.78 26.65
C GLY A 201 -0.24 14.71 26.82
N PHE A 202 0.42 13.76 26.17
CA PHE A 202 1.89 13.65 26.23
C PHE A 202 2.59 14.77 25.46
N ARG A 203 2.09 15.16 24.29
CA ARG A 203 2.56 16.33 23.55
C ARG A 203 2.49 17.61 24.41
N ASP A 204 1.36 17.81 25.10
CA ASP A 204 1.17 18.99 25.95
C ASP A 204 2.08 18.94 27.18
N ARG A 205 2.39 17.76 27.73
CA ARG A 205 3.43 17.59 28.77
C ARG A 205 4.81 18.00 28.28
N ILE A 206 5.22 17.52 27.08
CA ILE A 206 6.51 17.86 26.46
C ILE A 206 6.62 19.38 26.34
N ARG A 207 5.58 20.04 25.80
CA ARG A 207 5.58 21.51 25.67
C ARG A 207 5.71 22.21 27.02
N LYS A 208 5.00 21.74 28.06
CA LYS A 208 4.97 22.38 29.39
C LYS A 208 6.24 22.11 30.19
N GLU A 209 6.74 20.87 30.20
CA GLU A 209 7.80 20.43 31.10
C GLU A 209 9.20 20.47 30.46
N LEU A 210 9.29 20.47 29.15
CA LEU A 210 10.56 20.56 28.41
C LEU A 210 10.70 21.85 27.60
N GLU A 211 9.65 22.69 27.57
CA GLU A 211 9.60 23.92 26.76
C GLU A 211 9.87 23.65 25.26
N LEU A 212 9.51 22.42 24.80
CA LEU A 212 9.72 21.97 23.43
C LEU A 212 8.39 21.98 22.67
N GLU A 213 8.33 22.77 21.60
CA GLU A 213 7.30 22.61 20.56
C GLU A 213 7.81 21.67 19.48
N ILE A 214 7.16 20.50 19.31
CA ILE A 214 7.54 19.56 18.27
C ILE A 214 6.92 19.99 16.93
N PRO A 215 7.74 20.28 15.90
CA PRO A 215 7.25 20.87 14.65
C PRO A 215 6.23 19.99 13.90
N LEU A 216 6.47 18.68 13.82
CA LEU A 216 5.65 17.75 13.05
C LEU A 216 5.00 16.72 13.96
N CYS A 217 3.69 16.79 14.08
CA CYS A 217 2.87 15.87 14.87
C CYS A 217 1.96 15.08 13.95
N HIS A 218 1.96 13.72 14.06
CA HIS A 218 1.13 12.89 13.20
C HIS A 218 0.62 11.62 13.87
N CYS A 219 -0.71 11.43 13.84
CA CYS A 219 -1.40 10.25 14.36
C CYS A 219 -2.07 9.45 13.25
N SER A 220 -2.82 10.13 12.38
CA SER A 220 -3.69 9.52 11.38
C SER A 220 -2.92 8.66 10.36
N ASN A 221 -3.33 7.40 10.22
CA ASN A 221 -3.13 6.55 9.08
C ASN A 221 -4.29 6.76 8.07
N SER A 222 -4.48 5.87 7.09
CA SER A 222 -5.56 5.98 6.11
C SER A 222 -6.96 6.03 6.75
N ALA A 223 -7.23 5.18 7.75
CA ALA A 223 -8.49 5.18 8.47
C ALA A 223 -8.64 6.48 9.31
N GLY A 224 -7.57 6.91 9.97
CA GLY A 224 -7.55 8.16 10.72
C GLY A 224 -7.83 9.39 9.86
N ILE A 225 -7.35 9.42 8.61
CA ILE A 225 -7.68 10.49 7.66
C ILE A 225 -9.19 10.54 7.38
N ILE A 226 -9.84 9.38 7.26
CA ILE A 226 -11.25 9.29 6.92
C ILE A 226 -12.14 9.57 8.14
N GLU A 227 -11.89 8.90 9.27
CA GLU A 227 -12.84 8.81 10.39
C GLU A 227 -12.54 9.79 11.54
N PHE A 228 -11.29 10.29 11.68
CA PHE A 228 -10.84 11.06 12.86
C PHE A 228 -10.21 12.40 12.48
N PRO A 229 -11.00 13.40 12.04
CA PRO A 229 -10.48 14.73 11.67
C PRO A 229 -9.67 15.41 12.79
N GLU A 230 -10.04 15.18 14.05
CA GLU A 230 -9.35 15.71 15.24
C GLU A 230 -7.94 15.13 15.44
N ALA A 231 -7.66 13.96 14.85
CA ALA A 231 -6.34 13.32 14.90
C ALA A 231 -5.39 13.78 13.80
N ASN A 232 -5.86 14.61 12.87
CA ASN A 232 -5.09 15.04 11.69
C ASN A 232 -4.07 16.14 12.05
N MET A 233 -3.52 16.19 13.21
CA MET A 233 -2.56 17.18 13.73
C MET A 233 -2.10 18.19 12.65
N ASN A 234 -0.82 18.23 12.29
CA ASN A 234 -0.31 19.02 11.16
C ASN A 234 0.30 18.15 10.04
N LEU A 235 0.29 16.83 10.23
CA LEU A 235 0.78 15.86 9.25
C LEU A 235 -0.04 14.56 9.32
N VAL A 236 -0.41 13.99 8.17
CA VAL A 236 -1.13 12.71 8.08
C VAL A 236 -0.40 11.74 7.17
N ARG A 237 -0.66 10.43 7.32
CA ARG A 237 0.03 9.38 6.55
C ARG A 237 -0.97 8.62 5.67
N ALA A 238 -0.99 8.96 4.38
CA ALA A 238 -1.77 8.28 3.37
C ALA A 238 -1.08 6.94 3.01
N GLY A 239 -1.68 5.83 3.44
CA GLY A 239 -1.23 4.47 3.14
C GLY A 239 -2.12 3.83 2.07
N ILE A 240 -2.93 2.86 2.47
CA ILE A 240 -3.72 2.03 1.54
C ILE A 240 -4.70 2.85 0.68
N THR A 241 -5.22 3.95 1.20
CA THR A 241 -6.11 4.87 0.47
C THR A 241 -5.46 5.52 -0.75
N LEU A 242 -4.13 5.73 -0.72
CA LEU A 242 -3.37 6.20 -1.86
C LEU A 242 -3.55 5.28 -3.08
N TYR A 243 -3.69 3.98 -2.83
CA TYR A 243 -3.84 2.93 -3.83
C TYR A 243 -5.30 2.63 -4.18
N GLY A 244 -6.24 3.43 -3.63
CA GLY A 244 -7.66 3.29 -3.91
C GLY A 244 -8.32 2.08 -3.25
N LEU A 245 -7.72 1.59 -2.17
CA LEU A 245 -8.21 0.47 -1.37
C LEU A 245 -8.67 0.97 0.00
N TRP A 246 -9.68 0.30 0.55
CA TRP A 246 -10.24 0.66 1.85
C TRP A 246 -9.47 -0.02 2.99
N PRO A 247 -9.28 0.68 4.12
CA PRO A 247 -8.60 0.10 5.29
C PRO A 247 -9.30 -1.15 5.84
N SER A 248 -10.63 -1.15 5.86
CA SER A 248 -11.48 -2.29 6.22
C SER A 248 -12.86 -2.14 5.59
N SER A 249 -13.74 -3.11 5.83
CA SER A 249 -15.16 -3.04 5.43
C SER A 249 -15.99 -2.10 6.31
N GLU A 250 -15.50 -1.74 7.50
CA GLU A 250 -16.19 -0.94 8.51
C GLU A 250 -15.96 0.57 8.33
N VAL A 251 -14.88 0.96 7.62
CA VAL A 251 -14.59 2.37 7.32
C VAL A 251 -15.60 2.94 6.33
N SER A 252 -16.09 4.15 6.60
CA SER A 252 -17.06 4.85 5.74
C SER A 252 -16.52 5.09 4.33
N ARG A 253 -17.27 4.59 3.34
CA ARG A 253 -16.92 4.73 1.91
C ARG A 253 -17.47 6.01 1.28
N THR A 254 -18.18 6.82 2.05
CA THR A 254 -18.86 8.04 1.56
C THR A 254 -18.08 9.32 1.85
N ILE A 255 -17.14 9.29 2.80
CA ILE A 255 -16.39 10.47 3.26
C ILE A 255 -15.28 10.83 2.26
N VAL A 256 -14.45 9.86 1.88
CA VAL A 256 -13.36 10.08 0.94
C VAL A 256 -13.56 9.15 -0.26
N PRO A 257 -13.95 9.65 -1.44
CA PRO A 257 -14.10 8.80 -2.62
C PRO A 257 -12.72 8.29 -3.08
N LEU A 258 -12.66 6.99 -3.41
CA LEU A 258 -11.43 6.33 -3.86
C LEU A 258 -11.64 5.64 -5.21
N ARG A 259 -10.57 5.57 -6.00
CA ARG A 259 -10.48 4.82 -7.26
C ARG A 259 -9.39 3.78 -7.15
N PRO A 260 -9.66 2.48 -7.40
CA PRO A 260 -8.62 1.45 -7.46
C PRO A 260 -7.54 1.82 -8.47
N VAL A 261 -6.28 1.68 -8.06
CA VAL A 261 -5.12 2.07 -8.87
C VAL A 261 -4.61 0.90 -9.71
N MET A 262 -4.69 -0.33 -9.20
CA MET A 262 -4.16 -1.51 -9.89
C MET A 262 -5.24 -2.28 -10.62
N THR A 263 -4.97 -2.62 -11.87
CA THR A 263 -5.66 -3.67 -12.62
C THR A 263 -4.67 -4.75 -13.01
N LEU A 264 -4.99 -6.03 -12.75
CA LEU A 264 -4.14 -7.16 -13.06
C LEU A 264 -4.71 -7.93 -14.25
N TYR A 265 -3.91 -8.05 -15.30
CA TYR A 265 -4.28 -8.68 -16.56
C TYR A 265 -3.40 -9.89 -16.91
N SER A 266 -3.96 -10.76 -17.73
CA SER A 266 -3.25 -11.84 -18.42
C SER A 266 -3.93 -12.14 -19.76
N ARG A 267 -3.56 -13.25 -20.43
CA ARG A 267 -4.18 -13.71 -21.68
C ARG A 267 -4.42 -15.21 -21.63
N ILE A 268 -5.39 -15.69 -22.44
CA ILE A 268 -5.55 -17.11 -22.69
C ILE A 268 -4.40 -17.58 -23.58
N VAL A 269 -3.67 -18.61 -23.17
CA VAL A 269 -2.58 -19.18 -23.97
C VAL A 269 -2.91 -20.52 -24.61
N TYR A 270 -3.95 -21.22 -24.12
CA TYR A 270 -4.36 -22.50 -24.65
C TYR A 270 -5.82 -22.80 -24.34
N ILE A 271 -6.54 -23.37 -25.29
CA ILE A 271 -7.92 -23.80 -25.10
C ILE A 271 -8.04 -25.26 -25.51
N LYS A 272 -8.76 -26.05 -24.71
CA LYS A 272 -9.10 -27.44 -25.02
C LYS A 272 -10.54 -27.75 -24.64
N ASP A 273 -11.15 -28.67 -25.38
CA ASP A 273 -12.42 -29.29 -25.05
C ASP A 273 -12.18 -30.60 -24.30
N ALA A 274 -12.95 -30.86 -23.25
CA ALA A 274 -12.87 -32.11 -22.47
C ALA A 274 -14.29 -32.66 -22.28
N GLY A 275 -14.42 -33.97 -22.48
CA GLY A 275 -15.64 -34.75 -22.14
C GLY A 275 -15.72 -35.00 -20.62
N PRO A 276 -16.73 -35.77 -20.17
CA PRO A 276 -16.88 -36.10 -18.74
C PRO A 276 -15.73 -37.01 -18.25
N GLY A 277 -15.41 -36.91 -16.96
CA GLY A 277 -14.39 -37.74 -16.29
C GLY A 277 -12.95 -37.27 -16.44
N VAL A 278 -12.68 -36.12 -17.05
CA VAL A 278 -11.33 -35.60 -17.22
C VAL A 278 -10.92 -34.80 -15.99
N SER A 279 -9.85 -35.21 -15.31
CA SER A 279 -9.26 -34.50 -14.16
C SER A 279 -8.48 -33.27 -14.60
N VAL A 280 -8.62 -32.18 -13.85
CA VAL A 280 -7.95 -30.88 -14.12
C VAL A 280 -7.07 -30.50 -12.95
N SER A 281 -5.82 -30.10 -13.26
CA SER A 281 -4.82 -29.59 -12.32
C SER A 281 -4.31 -30.61 -11.30
N TYR A 282 -3.41 -30.17 -10.42
CA TYR A 282 -2.76 -31.00 -9.40
C TYR A 282 -3.77 -31.69 -8.46
N GLY A 283 -3.58 -32.99 -8.29
CA GLY A 283 -4.40 -33.82 -7.41
C GLY A 283 -5.81 -34.10 -7.92
N GLY A 284 -6.13 -33.72 -9.17
CA GLY A 284 -7.43 -33.99 -9.79
C GLY A 284 -8.61 -33.47 -8.97
N THR A 285 -8.44 -32.34 -8.27
CA THR A 285 -9.46 -31.81 -7.35
C THR A 285 -10.72 -31.32 -8.04
N TYR A 286 -10.65 -31.20 -9.38
CA TYR A 286 -11.81 -30.96 -10.23
C TYR A 286 -11.84 -32.04 -11.33
N THR A 287 -12.99 -32.60 -11.59
CA THR A 287 -13.24 -33.53 -12.70
C THR A 287 -14.43 -33.05 -13.51
N THR A 288 -14.28 -32.99 -14.80
CA THR A 288 -15.35 -32.58 -15.71
C THR A 288 -16.55 -33.52 -15.62
N SER A 289 -17.76 -33.01 -15.65
CA SER A 289 -19.00 -33.79 -15.58
C SER A 289 -19.89 -33.59 -16.81
N ALA A 290 -19.75 -32.47 -17.52
CA ALA A 290 -20.53 -32.16 -18.69
C ALA A 290 -20.04 -32.91 -19.92
N GLU A 291 -20.91 -33.16 -20.91
CA GLU A 291 -20.55 -33.79 -22.19
C GLU A 291 -19.42 -33.01 -22.90
N LYS A 292 -19.42 -31.69 -22.71
CA LYS A 292 -18.37 -30.82 -23.24
C LYS A 292 -18.07 -29.72 -22.25
N THR A 293 -16.84 -29.66 -21.73
CA THR A 293 -16.30 -28.58 -20.94
C THR A 293 -15.19 -27.92 -21.75
N ARG A 294 -15.30 -26.61 -21.97
CA ARG A 294 -14.27 -25.84 -22.68
C ARG A 294 -13.36 -25.18 -21.64
N ILE A 295 -12.09 -25.59 -21.61
CA ILE A 295 -11.10 -25.21 -20.59
C ILE A 295 -10.08 -24.29 -21.22
N ALA A 296 -9.89 -23.09 -20.62
CA ALA A 296 -8.80 -22.18 -20.95
C ALA A 296 -7.67 -22.27 -19.93
N THR A 297 -6.42 -22.19 -20.41
CA THR A 297 -5.22 -22.04 -19.57
C THR A 297 -4.73 -20.60 -19.64
N ILE A 298 -4.47 -20.03 -18.47
CA ILE A 298 -3.98 -18.67 -18.26
C ILE A 298 -2.60 -18.77 -17.62
N PRO A 299 -1.55 -18.08 -18.13
CA PRO A 299 -0.17 -18.18 -17.66
C PRO A 299 0.09 -17.31 -16.42
N VAL A 300 -0.73 -17.48 -15.38
CA VAL A 300 -0.61 -16.81 -14.07
C VAL A 300 -0.84 -17.81 -12.97
N GLY A 301 -0.09 -17.69 -11.88
CA GLY A 301 -0.24 -18.54 -10.71
C GLY A 301 0.38 -17.94 -9.44
N TYR A 302 0.56 -18.77 -8.40
CA TYR A 302 1.04 -18.26 -7.11
C TYR A 302 2.48 -17.76 -7.15
N GLY A 303 3.27 -18.13 -8.13
CA GLY A 303 4.58 -17.53 -8.38
C GLY A 303 4.51 -16.06 -8.82
N ASP A 304 3.36 -15.60 -9.30
CA ASP A 304 3.07 -14.20 -9.63
C ASP A 304 2.45 -13.43 -8.47
N GLY A 305 2.15 -14.12 -7.36
CA GLY A 305 1.38 -13.57 -6.23
C GLY A 305 -0.12 -13.85 -6.31
N TYR A 306 -0.60 -14.56 -7.36
CA TYR A 306 -2.02 -14.90 -7.47
C TYR A 306 -2.38 -16.05 -6.51
N PRO A 307 -3.32 -15.86 -5.54
CA PRO A 307 -3.45 -16.75 -4.41
C PRO A 307 -3.81 -18.19 -4.77
N ARG A 308 -3.03 -19.17 -4.26
CA ARG A 308 -3.34 -20.59 -4.42
C ARG A 308 -4.66 -21.00 -3.75
N SER A 309 -5.07 -20.27 -2.70
CA SER A 309 -6.33 -20.48 -1.99
C SER A 309 -7.58 -20.15 -2.80
N LEU A 310 -7.46 -19.53 -3.97
CA LEU A 310 -8.55 -19.35 -4.94
C LEU A 310 -8.92 -20.62 -5.67
N SER A 311 -8.16 -21.70 -5.51
CA SER A 311 -8.43 -23.00 -6.12
C SER A 311 -9.86 -23.48 -5.86
N GLY A 312 -10.65 -23.67 -6.91
CA GLY A 312 -12.05 -24.12 -6.86
C GLY A 312 -13.05 -23.11 -6.25
N LYS A 313 -12.61 -21.88 -5.94
CA LYS A 313 -13.48 -20.83 -5.38
C LYS A 313 -13.50 -19.56 -6.22
N GLY A 314 -12.34 -19.22 -6.80
CA GLY A 314 -12.15 -17.99 -7.54
C GLY A 314 -12.67 -18.06 -8.96
N TYR A 315 -12.69 -16.90 -9.59
CA TYR A 315 -13.00 -16.74 -11.01
C TYR A 315 -12.17 -15.60 -11.58
N VAL A 316 -12.09 -15.55 -12.90
CA VAL A 316 -11.52 -14.42 -13.64
C VAL A 316 -12.57 -13.86 -14.58
N LEU A 317 -12.33 -12.70 -15.20
CA LEU A 317 -13.22 -12.15 -16.20
C LEU A 317 -12.62 -12.33 -17.59
N ILE A 318 -13.46 -12.76 -18.53
CA ILE A 318 -13.11 -12.92 -19.94
C ILE A 318 -14.31 -12.50 -20.77
N CYS A 319 -14.13 -11.56 -21.71
CA CYS A 319 -15.20 -11.03 -22.55
C CYS A 319 -16.42 -10.55 -21.73
N GLY A 320 -16.16 -9.87 -20.59
CA GLY A 320 -17.22 -9.36 -19.72
C GLY A 320 -17.98 -10.41 -18.90
N LYS A 321 -17.49 -11.65 -18.81
CA LYS A 321 -18.13 -12.75 -18.11
C LYS A 321 -17.20 -13.43 -17.13
N LYS A 322 -17.78 -14.01 -16.06
CA LYS A 322 -17.03 -14.77 -15.04
C LYS A 322 -16.65 -16.14 -15.56
N ALA A 323 -15.38 -16.49 -15.51
CA ALA A 323 -14.83 -17.82 -15.84
C ALA A 323 -14.30 -18.45 -14.54
N PRO A 324 -14.98 -19.46 -13.96
CA PRO A 324 -14.58 -20.11 -12.71
C PRO A 324 -13.24 -20.85 -12.84
N ILE A 325 -12.44 -20.83 -11.77
CA ILE A 325 -11.17 -21.56 -11.68
C ILE A 325 -11.45 -23.05 -11.52
N LEU A 326 -10.87 -23.86 -12.41
CA LEU A 326 -10.97 -25.32 -12.40
C LEU A 326 -9.75 -25.95 -11.73
N GLY A 327 -10.00 -26.66 -10.63
CA GLY A 327 -8.94 -27.33 -9.87
C GLY A 327 -8.03 -26.36 -9.14
N ARG A 328 -6.76 -26.75 -8.97
CA ARG A 328 -5.78 -25.96 -8.20
C ARG A 328 -5.10 -24.92 -9.07
N VAL A 329 -4.92 -23.71 -8.53
CA VAL A 329 -3.99 -22.71 -9.05
C VAL A 329 -2.59 -23.29 -8.95
N CYS A 330 -1.86 -23.35 -10.06
CA CYS A 330 -0.47 -23.85 -10.13
C CYS A 330 0.52 -22.70 -9.87
N MET A 331 1.82 -23.00 -9.92
CA MET A 331 2.86 -21.98 -9.73
C MET A 331 2.79 -20.88 -10.80
N ASP A 332 2.61 -21.29 -12.07
CA ASP A 332 2.73 -20.40 -13.22
C ASP A 332 1.50 -20.41 -14.14
N GLN A 333 0.49 -21.22 -13.83
CA GLN A 333 -0.69 -21.41 -14.69
C GLN A 333 -1.96 -21.65 -13.87
N THR A 334 -3.09 -21.21 -14.41
CA THR A 334 -4.43 -21.41 -13.85
C THR A 334 -5.37 -21.84 -14.97
N MET A 335 -6.22 -22.85 -14.72
CA MET A 335 -7.25 -23.30 -15.65
C MET A 335 -8.61 -22.77 -15.25
N VAL A 336 -9.40 -22.34 -16.22
CA VAL A 336 -10.74 -21.78 -16.03
C VAL A 336 -11.75 -22.38 -17.00
N ASP A 337 -13.00 -22.40 -16.57
CA ASP A 337 -14.12 -22.83 -17.40
C ASP A 337 -14.62 -21.68 -18.28
N ILE A 338 -14.54 -21.85 -19.59
CA ILE A 338 -15.05 -20.90 -20.59
C ILE A 338 -16.18 -21.51 -21.45
N THR A 339 -16.84 -22.58 -20.99
CA THR A 339 -17.89 -23.29 -21.75
C THR A 339 -19.02 -22.32 -22.17
N HIS A 340 -19.37 -21.40 -21.31
CA HIS A 340 -20.41 -20.39 -21.56
C HIS A 340 -19.90 -19.07 -22.17
N ILE A 341 -18.62 -19.04 -22.60
CA ILE A 341 -17.97 -17.89 -23.24
C ILE A 341 -17.49 -18.31 -24.64
N PRO A 342 -18.39 -18.53 -25.60
CA PRO A 342 -18.03 -19.05 -26.93
C PRO A 342 -17.14 -18.11 -27.73
N GLU A 343 -17.18 -16.82 -27.47
CA GLU A 343 -16.34 -15.77 -28.06
C GLU A 343 -14.88 -15.79 -27.59
N ALA A 344 -14.58 -16.44 -26.45
CA ALA A 344 -13.23 -16.55 -25.93
C ALA A 344 -12.33 -17.36 -26.88
N ARG A 345 -11.11 -16.89 -27.13
CA ARG A 345 -10.11 -17.50 -27.99
C ARG A 345 -8.71 -17.36 -27.37
N GLU A 346 -7.76 -18.10 -27.86
CA GLU A 346 -6.34 -17.89 -27.50
C GLU A 346 -5.95 -16.43 -27.84
N GLY A 347 -5.20 -15.79 -26.92
CA GLY A 347 -4.92 -14.35 -26.97
C GLY A 347 -5.98 -13.44 -26.36
N SER A 348 -7.20 -13.93 -26.04
CA SER A 348 -8.21 -13.11 -25.36
C SER A 348 -7.69 -12.57 -24.03
N LEU A 349 -8.01 -11.31 -23.75
CA LEU A 349 -7.67 -10.66 -22.49
C LEU A 349 -8.38 -11.35 -21.32
N VAL A 350 -7.67 -11.49 -20.22
CA VAL A 350 -8.17 -12.02 -18.96
C VAL A 350 -7.95 -10.97 -17.87
N THR A 351 -9.01 -10.56 -17.21
CA THR A 351 -8.94 -9.65 -16.06
C THR A 351 -8.98 -10.48 -14.78
N LEU A 352 -7.89 -10.39 -14.02
CA LEU A 352 -7.69 -11.07 -12.73
C LEU A 352 -8.12 -10.19 -11.56
N ILE A 353 -7.87 -8.89 -11.66
CA ILE A 353 -8.32 -7.82 -10.77
C ILE A 353 -8.68 -6.64 -11.66
N GLY A 354 -9.84 -6.02 -11.46
CA GLY A 354 -10.30 -4.88 -12.24
C GLY A 354 -11.67 -5.08 -12.85
N ARG A 355 -11.93 -4.39 -13.96
CA ARG A 355 -13.23 -4.41 -14.67
C ARG A 355 -13.09 -5.00 -16.06
N ASP A 356 -14.11 -5.73 -16.49
CA ASP A 356 -14.30 -6.20 -17.87
C ASP A 356 -15.79 -6.14 -18.21
N GLY A 357 -16.17 -5.22 -19.10
CA GLY A 357 -17.57 -4.96 -19.42
C GLY A 357 -18.36 -4.48 -18.20
N GLY A 358 -19.45 -5.16 -17.88
CA GLY A 358 -20.31 -4.89 -16.72
C GLY A 358 -19.85 -5.56 -15.42
N GLU A 359 -18.87 -6.43 -15.47
CA GLU A 359 -18.37 -7.20 -14.34
C GLU A 359 -17.10 -6.59 -13.72
N SER A 360 -16.83 -6.91 -12.45
CA SER A 360 -15.60 -6.49 -11.77
C SER A 360 -15.14 -7.53 -10.76
N ILE A 361 -13.84 -7.56 -10.52
CA ILE A 361 -13.19 -8.27 -9.42
C ILE A 361 -12.36 -7.23 -8.66
N THR A 362 -12.75 -6.90 -7.43
CA THR A 362 -11.97 -5.99 -6.59
C THR A 362 -10.92 -6.75 -5.79
N MET A 363 -9.92 -6.02 -5.28
CA MET A 363 -8.89 -6.58 -4.40
C MET A 363 -9.51 -7.13 -3.11
N GLU A 364 -10.53 -6.45 -2.58
CA GLU A 364 -11.27 -6.87 -1.39
C GLU A 364 -12.02 -8.18 -1.65
N GLN A 365 -12.78 -8.27 -2.76
CA GLN A 365 -13.48 -9.51 -3.14
C GLN A 365 -12.53 -10.69 -3.31
N LEU A 366 -11.37 -10.46 -3.93
CA LEU A 366 -10.36 -11.49 -4.08
C LEU A 366 -9.76 -11.89 -2.73
N GLY A 367 -9.58 -10.92 -1.84
CA GLY A 367 -9.17 -11.10 -0.45
C GLY A 367 -10.13 -12.01 0.30
N ASP A 368 -11.41 -11.68 0.30
CA ASP A 368 -12.47 -12.45 0.97
C ASP A 368 -12.52 -13.89 0.46
N LEU A 369 -12.50 -14.09 -0.86
CA LEU A 369 -12.49 -15.42 -1.49
C LEU A 369 -11.26 -16.24 -1.13
N SER A 370 -10.12 -15.60 -1.00
CA SER A 370 -8.84 -16.26 -0.71
C SER A 370 -8.53 -16.42 0.78
N GLY A 371 -9.28 -15.75 1.67
CA GLY A 371 -9.01 -15.67 3.10
C GLY A 371 -7.78 -14.81 3.41
N ARG A 372 -7.51 -13.79 2.61
CA ARG A 372 -6.40 -12.85 2.74
C ARG A 372 -6.89 -11.43 2.87
N PHE A 373 -6.09 -10.59 3.50
CA PHE A 373 -6.36 -9.17 3.59
C PHE A 373 -5.97 -8.47 2.26
N ASN A 374 -6.71 -7.43 1.85
CA ASN A 374 -6.46 -6.72 0.60
C ASN A 374 -5.05 -6.10 0.54
N TYR A 375 -4.49 -5.63 1.68
CA TYR A 375 -3.10 -5.15 1.78
C TYR A 375 -2.08 -6.26 1.45
N GLU A 376 -2.30 -7.47 1.98
CA GLU A 376 -1.46 -8.63 1.73
C GLU A 376 -1.47 -8.97 0.24
N LEU A 377 -2.66 -9.07 -0.37
CA LEU A 377 -2.79 -9.35 -1.80
C LEU A 377 -2.06 -8.34 -2.69
N ALA A 378 -2.20 -7.05 -2.39
CA ALA A 378 -1.53 -6.01 -3.14
C ALA A 378 0.00 -6.14 -3.05
N CYS A 379 0.51 -6.39 -1.83
CA CYS A 379 1.95 -6.56 -1.59
C CYS A 379 2.51 -7.86 -2.19
N ASP A 380 1.69 -8.92 -2.30
CA ASP A 380 2.11 -10.23 -2.80
C ASP A 380 2.32 -10.27 -4.32
N ILE A 381 1.80 -9.29 -5.07
CA ILE A 381 2.06 -9.23 -6.52
C ILE A 381 3.57 -9.15 -6.76
N ASN A 382 4.13 -10.28 -7.23
CA ASN A 382 5.56 -10.52 -7.31
C ASN A 382 6.26 -9.53 -8.25
N PRO A 383 7.52 -9.12 -8.01
CA PRO A 383 8.29 -8.26 -8.92
C PRO A 383 8.44 -8.78 -10.36
N ARG A 384 8.29 -10.09 -10.60
CA ARG A 384 8.27 -10.65 -11.97
C ARG A 384 7.04 -10.28 -12.79
N VAL A 385 6.00 -9.72 -12.15
CA VAL A 385 4.84 -9.12 -12.82
C VAL A 385 5.19 -7.66 -13.14
N PRO A 386 5.32 -7.28 -14.40
CA PRO A 386 5.65 -5.90 -14.77
C PRO A 386 4.55 -4.92 -14.31
N ARG A 387 4.96 -3.74 -13.84
CA ARG A 387 4.07 -2.61 -13.58
C ARG A 387 4.07 -1.71 -14.80
N VAL A 388 2.92 -1.64 -15.47
CA VAL A 388 2.72 -0.79 -16.65
C VAL A 388 2.01 0.48 -16.20
N ILE A 389 2.71 1.59 -16.25
CA ILE A 389 2.18 2.88 -15.82
C ILE A 389 1.30 3.46 -16.92
N CYS A 390 0.12 3.98 -16.55
CA CYS A 390 -0.75 4.72 -17.44
C CYS A 390 -1.33 5.97 -16.77
N GLY A 391 -1.69 6.96 -17.56
CA GLY A 391 -2.16 8.26 -17.06
C GLY A 391 -1.05 9.08 -16.38
N GLY A 392 -1.46 10.08 -15.61
CA GLY A 392 -0.56 10.99 -14.90
C GLY A 392 0.09 12.01 -15.85
N THR A 393 1.06 12.76 -15.31
CA THR A 393 1.77 13.80 -16.05
C THR A 393 3.10 13.33 -16.63
N LEU A 394 3.41 12.04 -16.50
CA LEU A 394 4.62 11.40 -17.02
C LEU A 394 4.38 10.65 -18.35
N GLY A 395 3.13 10.64 -18.85
CA GLY A 395 2.71 10.04 -20.12
C GLY A 395 3.05 10.88 -21.36
#